data_d44fc6d255832e08ea30217fa8d2ad11
#
_entry.id   d44fc6d255832e08ea30217fa8d2ad11
#
_cell.length_a   1.000
_cell.length_b   1.000
_cell.length_c   1.000
_cell.angle_alpha   90.00
_cell.angle_beta   90.00
_cell.angle_gamma   90.00
#
_symmetry.space_group_name_H-M   'P 1'
#
loop_
_entity.id
_entity.type
_entity.pdbx_description
1 polymer ?
#
loop_
_entity_poly.entity_id
_entity_poly.type
_entity_poly.pdbx_seq_one_letter_code
_entity_poly.pdbx_strand_id
1 'polypeptide(L)'
;LAKIGSVREKTVLGHNSDVFDDTPYGGYYTQEEAREIVKYAADRFITVIPEIDMPGHMIAAPAAYPDMGCTGGPYKVSPIWGIMPDVLCLGNEKTYQFCEDVLSEMMDIFPSEYIHLGGDETPNVRWKECPKCKALMAKENLTPGKLQGYFTNRIEKFVNSKGRRIIGWDEILDGDINQSATIMSWRGTAPGARGAKMGHDVIMSPSSHVYFDYYQTRQGESQWEEPLLIGGNLPIERTYSLEPVPEGADAETASHIIGVQGNLWTEYIAGPSLAEYQVLPRMGALSEVQWRPQGQKDFENYKVRQTKMLKLYDAYGLVYAKHMWKRDKKK
;
A
#
# COMPACT_ATOMS: atom_id res chain seq x y z
N LEU A 1 -1.19 -0.78 22.41
CA LEU A 1 -0.66 -1.16 21.09
C LEU A 1 0.74 -0.60 20.88
N ALA A 2 0.93 0.72 20.89
CA ALA A 2 2.21 1.38 20.57
C ALA A 2 3.43 0.84 21.36
N LYS A 3 3.31 0.65 22.68
CA LYS A 3 4.44 0.20 23.52
C LYS A 3 4.99 -1.19 23.17
N ILE A 4 4.17 -2.07 22.59
CA ILE A 4 4.56 -3.46 22.27
C ILE A 4 4.65 -3.61 20.75
N GLY A 5 3.60 -3.24 20.04
CA GLY A 5 3.47 -3.46 18.61
C GLY A 5 4.45 -2.64 17.74
N SER A 6 5.01 -1.55 18.28
CA SER A 6 5.94 -0.69 17.55
C SER A 6 7.41 -1.06 17.72
N VAL A 7 7.73 -2.15 18.42
CA VAL A 7 9.13 -2.54 18.70
C VAL A 7 9.34 -3.99 18.30
N ARG A 8 10.36 -4.25 17.47
CA ARG A 8 10.87 -5.59 17.19
C ARG A 8 12.21 -5.83 17.89
N GLU A 9 12.48 -7.07 18.27
CA GLU A 9 13.69 -7.43 19.04
C GLU A 9 14.99 -7.30 18.20
N LYS A 10 14.88 -7.48 16.90
CA LYS A 10 15.98 -7.44 15.93
C LYS A 10 15.44 -7.22 14.52
N THR A 11 16.32 -6.91 13.57
CA THR A 11 15.93 -6.74 12.17
C THR A 11 16.73 -7.69 11.28
N VAL A 12 16.06 -8.30 10.29
CA VAL A 12 16.72 -9.13 9.29
C VAL A 12 17.69 -8.30 8.44
N LEU A 13 18.83 -8.87 8.12
CA LEU A 13 19.80 -8.31 7.18
C LEU A 13 19.64 -8.94 5.80
N GLY A 14 19.79 -8.14 4.73
CA GLY A 14 19.57 -8.61 3.37
C GLY A 14 18.10 -8.93 3.07
N HIS A 15 17.86 -9.78 2.07
CA HIS A 15 16.51 -10.17 1.65
C HIS A 15 15.99 -11.37 2.45
N ASN A 16 15.40 -11.11 3.63
CA ASN A 16 14.86 -12.16 4.51
C ASN A 16 15.81 -13.35 4.70
N SER A 17 17.08 -13.03 5.00
CA SER A 17 18.09 -14.04 5.33
C SER A 17 17.89 -14.58 6.76
N ASP A 18 18.68 -15.57 7.17
CA ASP A 18 18.73 -16.07 8.54
C ASP A 18 19.66 -15.21 9.43
N VAL A 19 20.18 -14.09 8.90
CA VAL A 19 21.10 -13.19 9.62
C VAL A 19 20.36 -11.97 10.12
N PHE A 20 20.60 -11.59 11.37
CA PHE A 20 19.95 -10.46 12.01
C PHE A 20 21.00 -9.52 12.60
N ASP A 21 20.59 -8.26 12.83
CA ASP A 21 21.44 -7.23 13.46
C ASP A 21 21.46 -7.34 14.99
N ASP A 22 20.61 -8.19 15.58
CA ASP A 22 20.43 -8.41 17.02
C ASP A 22 20.23 -7.11 17.83
N THR A 23 19.71 -6.06 17.16
CA THR A 23 19.48 -4.73 17.73
C THR A 23 17.98 -4.43 17.77
N PRO A 24 17.39 -4.14 18.93
CA PRO A 24 16.01 -3.71 19.01
C PRO A 24 15.76 -2.43 18.21
N TYR A 25 14.68 -2.41 17.44
CA TYR A 25 14.27 -1.27 16.66
C TYR A 25 12.79 -0.97 16.83
N GLY A 26 12.42 0.30 16.93
CA GLY A 26 11.04 0.68 17.04
C GLY A 26 10.82 2.18 17.06
N GLY A 27 9.55 2.55 16.92
CA GLY A 27 9.08 3.92 16.94
C GLY A 27 7.62 4.01 16.55
N TYR A 28 6.99 5.11 16.85
CA TYR A 28 5.62 5.43 16.44
C TYR A 28 5.44 6.95 16.45
N TYR A 29 4.48 7.43 15.69
CA TYR A 29 4.06 8.83 15.75
C TYR A 29 3.10 9.04 16.93
N THR A 30 3.26 10.15 17.65
CA THR A 30 2.22 10.63 18.57
C THR A 30 1.03 11.18 17.77
N GLN A 31 -0.11 11.33 18.43
CA GLN A 31 -1.27 11.96 17.78
C GLN A 31 -0.98 13.40 17.35
N GLU A 32 -0.18 14.12 18.15
CA GLU A 32 0.22 15.50 17.87
C GLU A 32 1.09 15.56 16.61
N GLU A 33 2.09 14.70 16.47
CA GLU A 33 2.93 14.59 15.27
C GLU A 33 2.10 14.22 14.04
N ALA A 34 1.15 13.28 14.17
CA ALA A 34 0.26 12.92 13.08
C ALA A 34 -0.62 14.11 12.64
N ARG A 35 -1.17 14.89 13.60
CA ARG A 35 -1.93 16.11 13.30
C ARG A 35 -1.06 17.19 12.64
N GLU A 36 0.21 17.30 13.03
CA GLU A 36 1.16 18.22 12.40
C GLU A 36 1.42 17.82 10.93
N ILE A 37 1.60 16.52 10.65
CA ILE A 37 1.74 16.00 9.28
C ILE A 37 0.47 16.34 8.44
N VAL A 38 -0.71 16.10 9.00
CA VAL A 38 -1.98 16.41 8.32
C VAL A 38 -2.08 17.90 8.00
N LYS A 39 -1.74 18.77 8.98
CA LYS A 39 -1.75 20.22 8.77
C LYS A 39 -0.73 20.64 7.72
N TYR A 40 0.50 20.13 7.80
CA TYR A 40 1.57 20.43 6.84
C TYR A 40 1.17 20.09 5.41
N ALA A 41 0.51 18.94 5.21
CA ALA A 41 0.00 18.50 3.93
C ALA A 41 -1.16 19.39 3.44
N ALA A 42 -2.12 19.70 4.33
CA ALA A 42 -3.27 20.54 4.02
C ALA A 42 -2.87 21.96 3.58
N ASP A 43 -1.85 22.55 4.20
CA ASP A 43 -1.28 23.86 3.82
C ASP A 43 -0.68 23.82 2.38
N ARG A 44 -0.56 22.63 1.79
CA ARG A 44 -0.07 22.35 0.42
C ARG A 44 -1.14 21.74 -0.48
N PHE A 45 -2.40 21.76 -0.05
CA PHE A 45 -3.54 21.17 -0.75
C PHE A 45 -3.40 19.65 -0.98
N ILE A 46 -2.73 18.95 -0.04
CA ILE A 46 -2.57 17.50 -0.05
C ILE A 46 -3.43 16.92 1.07
N THR A 47 -4.28 15.96 0.71
CA THR A 47 -5.05 15.17 1.69
C THR A 47 -4.24 13.95 2.11
N VAL A 48 -4.04 13.77 3.42
CA VAL A 48 -3.44 12.55 3.96
C VAL A 48 -4.54 11.53 4.21
N ILE A 49 -4.48 10.40 3.52
CA ILE A 49 -5.37 9.25 3.71
C ILE A 49 -4.62 8.24 4.58
N PRO A 50 -5.09 7.94 5.80
CA PRO A 50 -4.44 6.94 6.63
C PRO A 50 -4.76 5.54 6.13
N GLU A 51 -3.79 4.62 6.24
CA GLU A 51 -3.99 3.20 6.04
C GLU A 51 -3.76 2.44 7.34
N ILE A 52 -4.73 1.60 7.70
CA ILE A 52 -4.60 0.58 8.74
C ILE A 52 -4.94 -0.74 8.07
N ASP A 53 -3.90 -1.44 7.65
CA ASP A 53 -4.06 -2.70 6.95
C ASP A 53 -4.67 -3.77 7.87
N MET A 54 -5.74 -4.42 7.38
CA MET A 54 -6.49 -5.43 8.11
C MET A 54 -7.28 -6.35 7.17
N PRO A 55 -7.46 -7.62 7.51
CA PRO A 55 -7.07 -8.33 8.72
C PRO A 55 -5.69 -9.00 8.62
N GLY A 56 -5.03 -8.95 7.48
CA GLY A 56 -3.64 -9.35 7.24
C GLY A 56 -2.65 -8.30 7.75
N HIS A 57 -1.34 -8.58 7.67
CA HIS A 57 -0.25 -7.68 8.06
C HIS A 57 -0.35 -7.08 9.49
N MET A 58 -1.18 -7.68 10.35
CA MET A 58 -1.55 -7.19 11.67
C MET A 58 -0.83 -7.89 12.82
N ILE A 59 0.27 -8.63 12.58
CA ILE A 59 0.95 -9.42 13.64
C ILE A 59 1.33 -8.57 14.88
N ALA A 60 1.56 -7.30 14.71
CA ALA A 60 1.82 -6.36 15.81
C ALA A 60 0.64 -6.21 16.77
N ALA A 61 -0.60 -6.34 16.28
CA ALA A 61 -1.79 -6.27 17.13
C ALA A 61 -1.95 -7.51 18.01
N PRO A 62 -1.92 -8.77 17.51
CA PRO A 62 -1.86 -9.96 18.35
C PRO A 62 -0.66 -10.01 19.28
N ALA A 63 0.51 -9.48 18.89
CA ALA A 63 1.66 -9.38 19.80
C ALA A 63 1.36 -8.51 21.03
N ALA A 64 0.58 -7.45 20.86
CA ALA A 64 0.14 -6.56 21.95
C ALA A 64 -1.10 -7.10 22.68
N TYR A 65 -2.01 -7.76 21.96
CA TYR A 65 -3.30 -8.27 22.43
C TYR A 65 -3.53 -9.70 21.93
N PRO A 66 -3.00 -10.72 22.61
CA PRO A 66 -3.03 -12.11 22.11
C PRO A 66 -4.43 -12.65 21.76
N ASP A 67 -5.47 -12.13 22.40
CA ASP A 67 -6.85 -12.49 22.12
C ASP A 67 -7.32 -12.11 20.68
N MET A 68 -6.59 -11.22 20.00
CA MET A 68 -6.91 -10.78 18.63
C MET A 68 -6.47 -11.83 17.58
N GLY A 69 -5.60 -12.74 17.93
CA GLY A 69 -5.16 -13.82 17.04
C GLY A 69 -5.93 -15.12 17.24
N CYS A 70 -5.84 -16.03 16.27
CA CYS A 70 -6.59 -17.29 16.26
C CYS A 70 -6.04 -18.34 17.24
N THR A 71 -4.73 -18.32 17.55
CA THR A 71 -4.07 -19.35 18.37
C THR A 71 -3.99 -18.98 19.83
N GLY A 72 -4.30 -17.73 20.22
CA GLY A 72 -4.18 -17.23 21.59
C GLY A 72 -2.75 -16.91 22.01
N GLY A 73 -1.79 -16.99 21.09
CA GLY A 73 -0.40 -16.64 21.32
C GLY A 73 0.46 -17.77 21.93
N PRO A 74 1.68 -17.43 22.36
CA PRO A 74 2.26 -16.09 22.33
C PRO A 74 2.61 -15.63 20.91
N TYR A 75 2.41 -14.33 20.63
CA TYR A 75 2.83 -13.70 19.37
C TYR A 75 3.97 -12.72 19.62
N LYS A 76 4.79 -12.49 18.61
CA LYS A 76 5.86 -11.50 18.62
C LYS A 76 5.76 -10.59 17.40
N VAL A 77 6.22 -9.34 17.55
CA VAL A 77 6.44 -8.47 16.40
C VAL A 77 7.50 -9.10 15.50
N SER A 78 7.19 -9.22 14.21
CA SER A 78 8.07 -9.93 13.27
C SER A 78 9.38 -9.18 13.05
N PRO A 79 10.52 -9.86 13.08
CA PRO A 79 11.82 -9.29 12.72
C PRO A 79 12.10 -9.35 11.20
N ILE A 80 11.21 -9.99 10.44
CA ILE A 80 11.26 -10.11 8.97
C ILE A 80 10.02 -9.46 8.35
N TRP A 81 10.14 -9.03 7.10
CA TRP A 81 9.01 -8.54 6.31
C TRP A 81 8.31 -9.69 5.56
N GLY A 82 7.13 -9.41 5.02
CA GLY A 82 6.36 -10.33 4.18
C GLY A 82 5.03 -10.76 4.79
N ILE A 83 4.47 -11.83 4.25
CA ILE A 83 3.13 -12.34 4.58
C ILE A 83 3.21 -13.24 5.81
N MET A 84 2.60 -12.81 6.92
CA MET A 84 2.57 -13.59 8.16
C MET A 84 1.30 -14.45 8.23
N PRO A 85 1.40 -15.73 8.68
CA PRO A 85 0.23 -16.60 8.77
C PRO A 85 -0.75 -16.20 9.88
N ASP A 86 -0.26 -15.47 10.88
CA ASP A 86 -1.06 -15.04 12.03
C ASP A 86 -1.70 -13.69 11.74
N VAL A 87 -2.98 -13.75 11.38
CA VAL A 87 -3.86 -12.63 11.06
C VAL A 87 -4.90 -12.44 12.17
N LEU A 88 -5.70 -11.39 12.08
CA LEU A 88 -6.78 -11.16 13.04
C LEU A 88 -7.79 -12.32 13.07
N CYS A 89 -8.26 -12.66 14.27
CA CYS A 89 -9.29 -13.69 14.48
C CYS A 89 -10.69 -13.12 14.21
N LEU A 90 -11.21 -13.37 13.03
CA LEU A 90 -12.51 -12.82 12.60
C LEU A 90 -13.73 -13.46 13.30
N GLY A 91 -13.55 -14.60 13.96
CA GLY A 91 -14.57 -15.21 14.81
C GLY A 91 -14.66 -14.61 16.22
N ASN A 92 -13.88 -13.58 16.53
CA ASN A 92 -13.85 -12.95 17.84
C ASN A 92 -14.43 -11.52 17.77
N GLU A 93 -15.56 -11.27 18.45
CA GLU A 93 -16.19 -9.93 18.48
C GLU A 93 -15.27 -8.84 19.01
N LYS A 94 -14.36 -9.14 19.92
CA LYS A 94 -13.36 -8.17 20.40
C LYS A 94 -12.45 -7.66 19.27
N THR A 95 -12.25 -8.44 18.22
CA THR A 95 -11.48 -8.02 17.03
C THR A 95 -12.16 -6.85 16.33
N TYR A 96 -13.46 -6.93 16.15
CA TYR A 96 -14.24 -5.85 15.51
C TYR A 96 -14.24 -4.60 16.38
N GLN A 97 -14.47 -4.74 17.68
CA GLN A 97 -14.40 -3.61 18.62
C GLN A 97 -13.02 -2.93 18.58
N PHE A 98 -11.94 -3.72 18.60
CA PHE A 98 -10.58 -3.20 18.48
C PHE A 98 -10.38 -2.42 17.17
N CYS A 99 -10.82 -2.96 16.03
CA CYS A 99 -10.71 -2.27 14.74
C CYS A 99 -11.54 -0.97 14.72
N GLU A 100 -12.76 -1.00 15.27
CA GLU A 100 -13.64 0.16 15.36
C GLU A 100 -13.04 1.27 16.26
N ASP A 101 -12.42 0.90 17.38
CA ASP A 101 -11.74 1.83 18.29
C ASP A 101 -10.53 2.48 17.61
N VAL A 102 -9.67 1.68 16.95
CA VAL A 102 -8.51 2.18 16.20
C VAL A 102 -8.96 3.12 15.07
N LEU A 103 -9.95 2.71 14.28
CA LEU A 103 -10.46 3.52 13.17
C LEU A 103 -11.13 4.81 13.66
N SER A 104 -11.79 4.79 14.81
CA SER A 104 -12.36 6.01 15.43
C SER A 104 -11.25 7.00 15.76
N GLU A 105 -10.18 6.56 16.40
CA GLU A 105 -9.01 7.40 16.70
C GLU A 105 -8.37 7.96 15.44
N MET A 106 -8.21 7.14 14.40
CA MET A 106 -7.65 7.58 13.12
C MET A 106 -8.54 8.63 12.43
N MET A 107 -9.86 8.45 12.46
CA MET A 107 -10.80 9.42 11.88
C MET A 107 -10.83 10.78 12.63
N ASP A 108 -10.49 10.80 13.91
CA ASP A 108 -10.34 12.04 14.68
C ASP A 108 -9.07 12.82 14.30
N ILE A 109 -8.02 12.11 13.87
CA ILE A 109 -6.73 12.69 13.49
C ILE A 109 -6.73 13.12 12.02
N PHE A 110 -7.24 12.25 11.12
CA PHE A 110 -7.20 12.42 9.68
C PHE A 110 -8.59 12.82 9.14
N PRO A 111 -8.75 14.05 8.63
CA PRO A 111 -10.04 14.54 8.14
C PRO A 111 -10.40 14.03 6.73
N SER A 112 -9.61 13.13 6.15
CA SER A 112 -9.85 12.54 4.84
C SER A 112 -11.25 11.92 4.74
N GLU A 113 -11.93 12.08 3.62
CA GLU A 113 -13.14 11.34 3.29
C GLU A 113 -12.90 9.83 3.28
N TYR A 114 -11.68 9.41 2.94
CA TYR A 114 -11.29 8.01 2.80
C TYR A 114 -10.43 7.54 3.96
N ILE A 115 -10.63 6.26 4.31
CA ILE A 115 -9.74 5.47 5.16
C ILE A 115 -9.34 4.22 4.37
N HIS A 116 -8.06 3.95 4.24
CA HIS A 116 -7.58 2.74 3.58
C HIS A 116 -7.50 1.59 4.60
N LEU A 117 -8.14 0.47 4.29
CA LEU A 117 -8.22 -0.69 5.17
C LEU A 117 -7.22 -1.80 4.82
N GLY A 118 -6.37 -1.60 3.80
CA GLY A 118 -5.51 -2.65 3.30
C GLY A 118 -6.29 -3.80 2.66
N GLY A 119 -6.14 -4.99 3.21
CA GLY A 119 -6.90 -6.19 2.81
C GLY A 119 -6.15 -7.11 1.85
N ASP A 120 -4.90 -6.79 1.53
CA ASP A 120 -4.02 -7.60 0.71
C ASP A 120 -3.43 -8.79 1.48
N GLU A 121 -2.98 -9.76 0.71
CA GLU A 121 -2.12 -10.86 1.18
C GLU A 121 -2.57 -11.52 2.49
N THR A 122 -3.87 -11.73 2.68
CA THR A 122 -4.44 -12.26 3.91
C THR A 122 -4.54 -13.79 3.88
N PRO A 123 -3.65 -14.55 4.55
CA PRO A 123 -3.74 -16.01 4.60
C PRO A 123 -4.92 -16.46 5.46
N ASN A 124 -5.68 -17.42 4.96
CA ASN A 124 -6.84 -17.99 5.68
C ASN A 124 -6.50 -19.27 6.46
N VAL A 125 -5.23 -19.65 6.56
CA VAL A 125 -4.81 -20.91 7.18
C VAL A 125 -5.23 -21.01 8.64
N ARG A 126 -5.11 -19.91 9.40
CA ARG A 126 -5.52 -19.88 10.81
C ARG A 126 -7.04 -19.94 10.97
N TRP A 127 -7.79 -19.32 10.10
CA TRP A 127 -9.26 -19.35 10.18
C TRP A 127 -9.84 -20.74 9.96
N LYS A 128 -9.21 -21.55 9.11
CA LYS A 128 -9.61 -22.94 8.86
C LYS A 128 -9.49 -23.82 10.09
N GLU A 129 -8.58 -23.48 11.00
CA GLU A 129 -8.32 -24.27 12.22
C GLU A 129 -9.00 -23.66 13.45
N CYS A 130 -9.22 -22.36 13.48
CA CYS A 130 -9.76 -21.63 14.63
C CYS A 130 -11.21 -21.98 14.92
N PRO A 131 -11.56 -22.48 16.12
CA PRO A 131 -12.94 -22.82 16.47
C PRO A 131 -13.91 -21.64 16.38
N LYS A 132 -13.47 -20.42 16.75
CA LYS A 132 -14.28 -19.21 16.68
C LYS A 132 -14.59 -18.84 15.22
N CYS A 133 -13.58 -18.88 14.34
CA CYS A 133 -13.77 -18.59 12.91
C CYS A 133 -14.65 -19.66 12.23
N LYS A 134 -14.46 -20.95 12.59
CA LYS A 134 -15.33 -22.06 12.12
C LYS A 134 -16.80 -21.84 12.53
N ALA A 135 -17.03 -21.43 13.78
CA ALA A 135 -18.39 -21.15 14.25
C ALA A 135 -19.03 -19.97 13.51
N LEU A 136 -18.28 -18.90 13.27
CA LEU A 136 -18.77 -17.77 12.48
C LEU A 136 -19.05 -18.17 11.04
N MET A 137 -18.14 -18.91 10.38
CA MET A 137 -18.36 -19.40 9.02
C MET A 137 -19.60 -20.29 8.91
N ALA A 138 -19.81 -21.18 9.88
CA ALA A 138 -21.02 -22.03 9.92
C ALA A 138 -22.29 -21.22 10.12
N LYS A 139 -22.27 -20.23 11.02
CA LYS A 139 -23.41 -19.36 11.33
C LYS A 139 -23.83 -18.51 10.11
N GLU A 140 -22.87 -17.93 9.42
CA GLU A 140 -23.09 -16.99 8.31
C GLU A 140 -23.02 -17.68 6.93
N ASN A 141 -22.92 -19.04 6.91
CA ASN A 141 -22.77 -19.84 5.68
C ASN A 141 -21.63 -19.36 4.76
N LEU A 142 -20.45 -19.11 5.36
CA LEU A 142 -19.26 -18.59 4.67
C LEU A 142 -18.22 -19.69 4.43
N THR A 143 -17.49 -19.56 3.33
CA THR A 143 -16.22 -20.27 3.12
C THR A 143 -15.07 -19.46 3.71
N PRO A 144 -13.89 -20.07 3.96
CA PRO A 144 -12.71 -19.32 4.39
C PRO A 144 -12.32 -18.16 3.47
N GLY A 145 -12.54 -18.29 2.16
CA GLY A 145 -12.30 -17.23 1.19
C GLY A 145 -13.29 -16.06 1.25
N LYS A 146 -14.51 -16.30 1.77
CA LYS A 146 -15.56 -15.27 1.93
C LYS A 146 -15.53 -14.60 3.30
N LEU A 147 -14.79 -15.16 4.24
CA LEU A 147 -14.74 -14.63 5.61
C LEU A 147 -14.10 -13.22 5.65
N GLN A 148 -13.11 -12.96 4.82
CA GLN A 148 -12.51 -11.63 4.69
C GLN A 148 -13.54 -10.60 4.17
N GLY A 149 -14.32 -10.94 3.16
CA GLY A 149 -15.36 -10.05 2.63
C GLY A 149 -16.44 -9.72 3.67
N TYR A 150 -16.83 -10.71 4.48
CA TYR A 150 -17.72 -10.47 5.62
C TYR A 150 -17.13 -9.46 6.60
N PHE A 151 -15.85 -9.61 6.93
CA PHE A 151 -15.13 -8.67 7.79
C PHE A 151 -15.09 -7.27 7.16
N THR A 152 -14.66 -7.16 5.91
CA THR A 152 -14.54 -5.89 5.18
C THR A 152 -15.88 -5.15 5.14
N ASN A 153 -16.98 -5.83 4.79
CA ASN A 153 -18.32 -5.24 4.76
C ASN A 153 -18.77 -4.74 6.14
N ARG A 154 -18.41 -5.46 7.20
CA ARG A 154 -18.77 -5.06 8.56
C ARG A 154 -18.00 -3.81 9.00
N ILE A 155 -16.71 -3.75 8.72
CA ILE A 155 -15.88 -2.56 9.01
C ILE A 155 -16.28 -1.39 8.11
N GLU A 156 -16.55 -1.62 6.83
CA GLU A 156 -17.08 -0.60 5.93
C GLU A 156 -18.37 0.04 6.47
N LYS A 157 -19.32 -0.80 6.91
CA LYS A 157 -20.57 -0.30 7.50
C LYS A 157 -20.31 0.64 8.70
N PHE A 158 -19.32 0.30 9.53
CA PHE A 158 -18.90 1.16 10.64
C PHE A 158 -18.32 2.48 10.13
N VAL A 159 -17.36 2.44 9.20
CA VAL A 159 -16.72 3.62 8.61
C VAL A 159 -17.76 4.52 7.92
N ASN A 160 -18.68 3.94 7.16
CA ASN A 160 -19.77 4.66 6.50
C ASN A 160 -20.71 5.32 7.51
N SER A 161 -20.95 4.71 8.68
CA SER A 161 -21.78 5.31 9.75
C SER A 161 -21.15 6.58 10.34
N LYS A 162 -19.84 6.77 10.15
CA LYS A 162 -19.08 7.96 10.52
C LYS A 162 -18.96 8.99 9.39
N GLY A 163 -19.67 8.77 8.27
CA GLY A 163 -19.63 9.65 7.10
C GLY A 163 -18.33 9.56 6.28
N ARG A 164 -17.61 8.44 6.40
CA ARG A 164 -16.37 8.18 5.64
C ARG A 164 -16.57 7.02 4.69
N ARG A 165 -15.64 6.85 3.74
CA ARG A 165 -15.60 5.77 2.75
C ARG A 165 -14.33 4.95 2.94
N ILE A 166 -14.36 3.68 2.51
CA ILE A 166 -13.16 2.84 2.55
C ILE A 166 -12.45 2.79 1.19
N ILE A 167 -11.14 2.59 1.26
CA ILE A 167 -10.32 2.08 0.15
C ILE A 167 -9.78 0.73 0.61
N GLY A 168 -9.63 -0.23 -0.28
CA GLY A 168 -8.91 -1.47 -0.03
C GLY A 168 -8.17 -1.96 -1.25
N TRP A 169 -7.13 -2.77 -1.03
CA TRP A 169 -6.41 -3.43 -2.11
C TRP A 169 -7.33 -4.37 -2.88
N ASP A 170 -6.99 -4.67 -4.11
CA ASP A 170 -7.92 -5.34 -5.04
C ASP A 170 -8.34 -6.77 -4.65
N GLU A 171 -7.72 -7.38 -3.64
CA GLU A 171 -8.15 -8.64 -3.03
C GLU A 171 -9.54 -8.57 -2.40
N ILE A 172 -9.96 -7.40 -1.91
CA ILE A 172 -11.29 -7.28 -1.31
C ILE A 172 -12.41 -7.57 -2.30
N LEU A 173 -12.17 -7.41 -3.61
CA LEU A 173 -13.12 -7.77 -4.68
C LEU A 173 -13.52 -9.25 -4.69
N ASP A 174 -12.74 -10.13 -4.06
CA ASP A 174 -13.03 -11.56 -4.00
C ASP A 174 -14.06 -11.91 -2.90
N GLY A 175 -14.44 -10.90 -2.10
CA GLY A 175 -15.26 -11.01 -0.90
C GLY A 175 -16.73 -10.62 -1.00
N ASP A 176 -17.28 -10.33 -2.17
CA ASP A 176 -18.66 -9.80 -2.35
C ASP A 176 -18.88 -8.49 -1.55
N ILE A 177 -17.99 -7.52 -1.73
CA ILE A 177 -18.00 -6.25 -1.04
C ILE A 177 -19.04 -5.27 -1.62
N ASN A 178 -19.45 -4.30 -0.79
CA ASN A 178 -20.38 -3.25 -1.22
C ASN A 178 -19.74 -2.34 -2.28
N GLN A 179 -20.56 -1.86 -3.22
CA GLN A 179 -20.13 -1.02 -4.33
C GLN A 179 -19.56 0.35 -3.88
N SER A 180 -19.87 0.79 -2.66
CA SER A 180 -19.32 2.02 -2.08
C SER A 180 -17.83 1.96 -1.74
N ALA A 181 -17.25 0.75 -1.63
CA ALA A 181 -15.81 0.57 -1.42
C ALA A 181 -15.02 0.97 -2.67
N THR A 182 -13.97 1.76 -2.48
CA THR A 182 -13.01 2.10 -3.54
C THR A 182 -11.91 1.05 -3.61
N ILE A 183 -11.54 0.64 -4.81
CA ILE A 183 -10.54 -0.41 -5.05
C ILE A 183 -9.20 0.19 -5.42
N MET A 184 -8.12 -0.23 -4.74
CA MET A 184 -6.76 0.09 -5.14
C MET A 184 -6.13 -1.13 -5.82
N SER A 185 -5.91 -1.03 -7.14
CA SER A 185 -5.49 -2.15 -7.97
C SER A 185 -3.97 -2.24 -8.08
N TRP A 186 -3.34 -3.14 -7.30
CA TRP A 186 -1.88 -3.29 -7.25
C TRP A 186 -1.35 -4.53 -7.99
N ARG A 187 -2.12 -5.61 -8.07
CA ARG A 187 -1.72 -6.86 -8.76
C ARG A 187 -1.72 -6.74 -10.28
N GLY A 188 -1.91 -5.53 -10.80
CA GLY A 188 -1.96 -5.19 -12.21
C GLY A 188 -3.13 -4.27 -12.51
N THR A 189 -3.41 -4.03 -13.79
CA THR A 189 -4.57 -3.21 -14.22
C THR A 189 -5.86 -4.01 -14.38
N ALA A 190 -5.76 -5.34 -14.53
CA ALA A 190 -6.91 -6.20 -14.75
C ALA A 190 -7.89 -6.28 -13.56
N PRO A 191 -7.43 -6.39 -12.28
CA PRO A 191 -8.34 -6.31 -11.14
C PRO A 191 -9.08 -4.97 -11.08
N GLY A 192 -8.38 -3.85 -11.35
CA GLY A 192 -8.99 -2.54 -11.40
C GLY A 192 -10.04 -2.42 -12.49
N ALA A 193 -9.76 -2.94 -13.68
CA ALA A 193 -10.74 -3.01 -14.78
C ALA A 193 -11.99 -3.82 -14.37
N ARG A 194 -11.79 -4.91 -13.63
CA ARG A 194 -12.90 -5.72 -13.08
C ARG A 194 -13.72 -4.89 -12.08
N GLY A 195 -13.07 -4.22 -11.13
CA GLY A 195 -13.73 -3.37 -10.14
C GLY A 195 -14.54 -2.24 -10.79
N ALA A 196 -13.96 -1.55 -11.75
CA ALA A 196 -14.63 -0.48 -12.49
C ALA A 196 -15.89 -0.98 -13.24
N LYS A 197 -15.82 -2.15 -13.89
CA LYS A 197 -16.97 -2.79 -14.52
C LYS A 197 -18.06 -3.21 -13.53
N MET A 198 -17.71 -3.45 -12.28
CA MET A 198 -18.65 -3.73 -11.19
C MET A 198 -19.22 -2.44 -10.58
N GLY A 199 -18.77 -1.26 -11.02
CA GLY A 199 -19.22 0.05 -10.57
C GLY A 199 -18.51 0.57 -9.31
N HIS A 200 -17.37 -0.01 -8.95
CA HIS A 200 -16.49 0.54 -7.91
C HIS A 200 -15.62 1.66 -8.47
N ASP A 201 -15.41 2.72 -7.69
CA ASP A 201 -14.32 3.64 -7.96
C ASP A 201 -12.98 2.94 -7.79
N VAL A 202 -12.01 3.24 -8.66
CA VAL A 202 -10.74 2.51 -8.74
C VAL A 202 -9.56 3.48 -8.79
N ILE A 203 -8.55 3.22 -7.97
CA ILE A 203 -7.23 3.83 -8.04
C ILE A 203 -6.27 2.79 -8.60
N MET A 204 -5.61 3.09 -9.73
CA MET A 204 -4.64 2.21 -10.35
C MET A 204 -3.27 2.35 -9.68
N SER A 205 -2.76 1.26 -9.12
CA SER A 205 -1.46 1.21 -8.44
C SER A 205 -0.64 -0.03 -8.83
N PRO A 206 -0.59 -0.43 -10.13
CA PRO A 206 -0.03 -1.70 -10.54
C PRO A 206 1.47 -1.80 -10.23
N SER A 207 1.87 -2.86 -9.49
CA SER A 207 3.26 -3.11 -9.09
C SER A 207 4.23 -3.14 -10.28
N SER A 208 3.76 -3.56 -11.44
CA SER A 208 4.52 -3.57 -12.68
C SER A 208 4.90 -2.18 -13.23
N HIS A 209 4.32 -1.07 -12.70
CA HIS A 209 4.52 0.27 -13.23
C HIS A 209 4.79 1.34 -12.18
N VAL A 210 4.36 1.16 -10.94
CA VAL A 210 4.35 2.27 -9.96
C VAL A 210 4.83 1.88 -8.56
N TYR A 211 5.50 0.74 -8.39
CA TYR A 211 6.18 0.36 -7.15
C TYR A 211 7.58 0.97 -7.10
N PHE A 212 7.69 2.12 -6.48
CA PHE A 212 8.92 2.92 -6.43
C PHE A 212 9.96 2.39 -5.43
N ASP A 213 9.65 1.37 -4.68
CA ASP A 213 10.57 0.58 -3.87
C ASP A 213 11.45 -0.38 -4.71
N TYR A 214 11.10 -0.62 -5.99
CA TYR A 214 11.88 -1.45 -6.92
C TYR A 214 13.11 -0.70 -7.44
N TYR A 215 14.14 -1.47 -7.89
CA TYR A 215 15.31 -0.95 -8.57
C TYR A 215 14.93 -0.11 -9.81
N GLN A 216 15.63 1.00 -10.02
CA GLN A 216 15.40 1.87 -11.19
C GLN A 216 16.18 1.41 -12.42
N THR A 217 17.15 0.48 -12.26
CA THR A 217 17.84 -0.16 -13.37
C THR A 217 16.91 -1.04 -14.19
N ARG A 218 17.26 -1.24 -15.46
CA ARG A 218 16.57 -2.22 -16.33
C ARG A 218 16.97 -3.64 -15.96
N GLN A 219 16.07 -4.58 -16.21
CA GLN A 219 16.39 -6.00 -16.02
C GLN A 219 17.61 -6.40 -16.85
N GLY A 220 18.58 -7.08 -16.23
CA GLY A 220 19.82 -7.52 -16.86
C GLY A 220 20.95 -6.47 -16.87
N GLU A 221 20.70 -5.26 -16.39
CA GLU A 221 21.75 -4.27 -16.16
C GLU A 221 22.34 -4.41 -14.74
N SER A 222 23.59 -3.91 -14.58
CA SER A 222 24.25 -3.95 -13.28
C SER A 222 23.55 -3.03 -12.30
N GLN A 223 23.17 -3.54 -11.14
CA GLN A 223 22.59 -2.79 -10.02
C GLN A 223 23.67 -2.22 -9.08
N TRP A 224 24.94 -2.29 -9.44
CA TRP A 224 26.06 -1.88 -8.58
C TRP A 224 26.03 -0.41 -8.13
N GLU A 225 25.29 0.43 -8.83
CA GLU A 225 25.13 1.85 -8.50
C GLU A 225 23.91 2.10 -7.60
N GLU A 226 23.14 1.08 -7.26
CA GLU A 226 21.94 1.21 -6.42
C GLU A 226 22.15 0.53 -5.05
N PRO A 227 21.57 1.07 -3.96
CA PRO A 227 21.60 0.43 -2.66
C PRO A 227 20.81 -0.88 -2.68
N LEU A 228 20.88 -1.64 -1.58
CA LEU A 228 20.01 -2.81 -1.39
C LEU A 228 18.56 -2.34 -1.33
N LEU A 229 17.71 -2.88 -2.23
CA LEU A 229 16.28 -2.62 -2.34
C LEU A 229 15.50 -3.94 -2.28
N ILE A 230 14.19 -3.89 -2.23
CA ILE A 230 13.35 -5.09 -2.06
C ILE A 230 13.44 -6.07 -3.24
N GLY A 231 13.77 -5.60 -4.42
CA GLY A 231 13.84 -6.39 -5.65
C GLY A 231 13.11 -5.72 -6.80
N GLY A 232 12.75 -6.50 -7.83
CA GLY A 232 12.07 -5.97 -9.01
C GLY A 232 12.93 -5.01 -9.83
N ASN A 233 12.44 -4.63 -11.02
CA ASN A 233 13.05 -3.60 -11.86
C ASN A 233 11.96 -2.73 -12.47
N LEU A 234 12.03 -1.46 -12.17
CA LEU A 234 11.04 -0.47 -12.63
C LEU A 234 11.76 0.77 -13.18
N PRO A 235 12.27 0.73 -14.41
CA PRO A 235 12.83 1.91 -15.05
C PRO A 235 11.73 2.93 -15.37
N ILE A 236 12.12 4.21 -15.49
CA ILE A 236 11.19 5.33 -15.67
C ILE A 236 10.29 5.18 -16.91
N GLU A 237 10.80 4.57 -17.99
CA GLU A 237 10.04 4.27 -19.19
C GLU A 237 8.84 3.37 -18.90
N ARG A 238 9.03 2.43 -17.98
CA ARG A 238 7.96 1.52 -17.58
C ARG A 238 6.87 2.27 -16.81
N THR A 239 7.24 3.14 -15.88
CA THR A 239 6.28 4.02 -15.20
C THR A 239 5.52 4.90 -16.20
N TYR A 240 6.24 5.53 -17.13
CA TYR A 240 5.63 6.40 -18.15
C TYR A 240 4.70 5.65 -19.10
N SER A 241 4.93 4.35 -19.33
CA SER A 241 4.11 3.55 -20.25
C SER A 241 2.74 3.16 -19.68
N LEU A 242 2.48 3.38 -18.40
CA LEU A 242 1.20 3.04 -17.77
C LEU A 242 0.04 3.75 -18.46
N GLU A 243 -0.95 3.00 -18.93
CA GLU A 243 -2.28 3.50 -19.32
C GLU A 243 -3.27 3.10 -18.21
N PRO A 244 -3.73 4.07 -17.40
CA PRO A 244 -4.60 3.76 -16.27
C PRO A 244 -5.98 3.26 -16.68
N VAL A 245 -6.53 3.84 -17.74
CA VAL A 245 -7.82 3.43 -18.30
C VAL A 245 -7.61 2.24 -19.21
N PRO A 246 -8.28 1.08 -18.95
CA PRO A 246 -8.15 -0.11 -19.78
C PRO A 246 -8.50 0.15 -21.25
N GLU A 247 -7.75 -0.45 -22.17
CA GLU A 247 -8.06 -0.39 -23.59
C GLU A 247 -9.46 -0.95 -23.86
N GLY A 248 -10.24 -0.22 -24.65
CA GLY A 248 -11.62 -0.59 -25.00
C GLY A 248 -12.65 -0.42 -23.87
N ALA A 249 -12.28 0.23 -22.77
CA ALA A 249 -13.24 0.60 -21.74
C ALA A 249 -14.30 1.55 -22.31
N ASP A 250 -15.59 1.29 -22.01
CA ASP A 250 -16.65 2.24 -22.28
C ASP A 250 -16.55 3.48 -21.35
N ALA A 251 -17.35 4.49 -21.64
CA ALA A 251 -17.31 5.75 -20.89
C ALA A 251 -17.67 5.56 -19.41
N GLU A 252 -18.57 4.65 -19.08
CA GLU A 252 -18.97 4.35 -17.71
C GLU A 252 -17.82 3.69 -16.95
N THR A 253 -17.26 2.61 -17.48
CA THR A 253 -16.07 1.93 -16.89
C THR A 253 -14.90 2.92 -16.74
N ALA A 254 -14.63 3.74 -17.75
CA ALA A 254 -13.55 4.73 -17.70
C ALA A 254 -13.78 5.78 -16.60
N SER A 255 -15.02 6.20 -16.35
CA SER A 255 -15.35 7.18 -15.31
C SER A 255 -15.09 6.71 -13.89
N HIS A 256 -15.07 5.40 -13.67
CA HIS A 256 -14.72 4.80 -12.38
C HIS A 256 -13.21 4.74 -12.11
N ILE A 257 -12.35 4.99 -13.09
CA ILE A 257 -10.90 5.10 -12.85
C ILE A 257 -10.60 6.52 -12.38
N ILE A 258 -10.58 6.71 -11.07
CA ILE A 258 -10.52 8.06 -10.46
C ILE A 258 -9.09 8.56 -10.20
N GLY A 259 -8.08 7.70 -10.33
CA GLY A 259 -6.70 8.10 -10.07
C GLY A 259 -5.66 7.01 -10.24
N VAL A 260 -4.42 7.41 -10.02
CA VAL A 260 -3.24 6.53 -10.02
C VAL A 260 -2.40 6.84 -8.78
N GLN A 261 -1.82 5.82 -8.17
CA GLN A 261 -0.92 5.96 -7.03
C GLN A 261 0.43 5.27 -7.31
N GLY A 262 1.53 5.93 -6.90
CA GLY A 262 2.83 5.30 -6.79
C GLY A 262 3.08 4.85 -5.35
N ASN A 263 3.60 3.64 -5.15
CA ASN A 263 3.90 3.07 -3.85
C ASN A 263 5.40 3.14 -3.55
N LEU A 264 5.74 3.50 -2.31
CA LEU A 264 7.09 3.44 -1.78
C LEU A 264 7.06 2.67 -0.46
N TRP A 265 7.16 1.35 -0.54
CA TRP A 265 7.29 0.48 0.62
C TRP A 265 8.67 0.66 1.25
N THR A 266 8.74 0.67 2.58
CA THR A 266 9.91 1.21 3.29
C THR A 266 10.79 0.15 3.96
N GLU A 267 10.64 -1.12 3.63
CA GLU A 267 11.43 -2.23 4.18
C GLU A 267 12.94 -2.00 4.04
N TYR A 268 13.34 -1.36 2.93
CA TYR A 268 14.74 -1.06 2.62
C TYR A 268 15.05 0.43 2.53
N ILE A 269 14.16 1.30 3.01
CA ILE A 269 14.36 2.75 2.99
C ILE A 269 14.94 3.22 4.32
N ALA A 270 16.26 3.38 4.36
CA ALA A 270 16.97 3.73 5.59
C ALA A 270 16.88 5.22 5.99
N GLY A 271 16.37 6.08 5.11
CA GLY A 271 16.27 7.50 5.42
C GLY A 271 15.74 8.34 4.24
N PRO A 272 15.55 9.67 4.47
CA PRO A 272 14.93 10.57 3.50
C PRO A 272 15.62 10.62 2.13
N SER A 273 16.95 10.65 2.10
CA SER A 273 17.71 10.70 0.84
C SER A 273 17.46 9.48 -0.04
N LEU A 274 17.26 8.30 0.57
CA LEU A 274 16.92 7.09 -0.19
C LEU A 274 15.47 7.12 -0.66
N ALA A 275 14.57 7.66 0.15
CA ALA A 275 13.19 7.87 -0.28
C ALA A 275 13.12 8.82 -1.50
N GLU A 276 13.84 9.95 -1.47
CA GLU A 276 13.97 10.86 -2.60
C GLU A 276 14.52 10.16 -3.85
N TYR A 277 15.63 9.42 -3.69
CA TYR A 277 16.24 8.65 -4.77
C TYR A 277 15.23 7.69 -5.42
N GLN A 278 14.44 6.98 -4.61
CA GLN A 278 13.49 5.99 -5.11
C GLN A 278 12.30 6.61 -5.83
N VAL A 279 11.79 7.74 -5.39
CA VAL A 279 10.66 8.40 -6.07
C VAL A 279 11.10 9.24 -7.25
N LEU A 280 12.31 9.80 -7.26
CA LEU A 280 12.79 10.69 -8.31
C LEU A 280 13.74 9.99 -9.29
N PRO A 281 13.55 10.16 -10.61
CA PRO A 281 12.56 11.01 -11.28
C PRO A 281 11.24 10.32 -11.66
N ARG A 282 10.96 9.08 -11.22
CA ARG A 282 9.77 8.30 -11.60
C ARG A 282 8.45 8.99 -11.24
N MET A 283 8.40 9.72 -10.12
CA MET A 283 7.23 10.53 -9.76
C MET A 283 6.88 11.57 -10.83
N GLY A 284 7.89 12.16 -11.51
CA GLY A 284 7.65 13.05 -12.63
C GLY A 284 6.99 12.34 -13.82
N ALA A 285 7.37 11.10 -14.10
CA ALA A 285 6.73 10.27 -15.11
C ALA A 285 5.28 9.94 -14.74
N LEU A 286 5.05 9.55 -13.47
CA LEU A 286 3.70 9.28 -12.98
C LEU A 286 2.80 10.51 -13.04
N SER A 287 3.33 11.69 -12.68
CA SER A 287 2.60 12.94 -12.78
C SER A 287 2.12 13.21 -14.23
N GLU A 288 2.97 12.95 -15.21
CA GLU A 288 2.56 13.10 -16.62
C GLU A 288 1.52 12.07 -17.05
N VAL A 289 1.63 10.84 -16.60
CA VAL A 289 0.60 9.79 -16.82
C VAL A 289 -0.77 10.27 -16.35
N GLN A 290 -0.82 10.93 -15.18
CA GLN A 290 -2.06 11.43 -14.60
C GLN A 290 -2.66 12.65 -15.34
N TRP A 291 -1.81 13.52 -15.89
CA TRP A 291 -2.24 14.77 -16.53
C TRP A 291 -2.48 14.65 -18.03
N ARG A 292 -1.90 13.64 -18.69
CA ARG A 292 -2.02 13.48 -20.15
C ARG A 292 -3.23 12.61 -20.50
N PRO A 293 -4.04 13.04 -21.48
CA PRO A 293 -5.07 12.17 -22.04
C PRO A 293 -4.45 10.90 -22.62
N GLN A 294 -5.21 9.82 -22.58
CA GLN A 294 -4.83 8.53 -23.16
C GLN A 294 -4.38 8.68 -24.62
N GLY A 295 -3.30 7.99 -25.00
CA GLY A 295 -2.74 8.02 -26.36
C GLY A 295 -2.00 9.29 -26.74
N GLN A 296 -1.87 10.29 -25.85
CA GLN A 296 -1.16 11.55 -26.12
C GLN A 296 0.21 11.64 -25.44
N LYS A 297 0.71 10.54 -24.86
CA LYS A 297 2.02 10.51 -24.21
C LYS A 297 3.14 10.44 -25.26
N ASP A 298 4.21 11.22 -25.03
CA ASP A 298 5.42 11.25 -25.84
C ASP A 298 6.63 11.21 -24.92
N PHE A 299 7.24 10.02 -24.80
CA PHE A 299 8.36 9.80 -23.89
C PHE A 299 9.61 10.59 -24.26
N GLU A 300 9.90 10.78 -25.55
CA GLU A 300 11.07 11.56 -25.99
C GLU A 300 10.91 13.03 -25.62
N ASN A 301 9.74 13.60 -25.84
CA ASN A 301 9.43 14.95 -25.40
C ASN A 301 9.44 15.05 -23.85
N TYR A 302 8.91 14.06 -23.15
CA TYR A 302 8.98 13.98 -21.69
C TYR A 302 10.44 14.04 -21.19
N LYS A 303 11.36 13.28 -21.76
CA LYS A 303 12.78 13.29 -21.38
C LYS A 303 13.39 14.70 -21.45
N VAL A 304 13.07 15.44 -22.53
CA VAL A 304 13.54 16.82 -22.70
C VAL A 304 13.04 17.73 -21.58
N ARG A 305 11.76 17.62 -21.21
CA ARG A 305 11.15 18.43 -20.13
C ARG A 305 11.67 18.01 -18.78
N GLN A 306 11.80 16.70 -18.52
CA GLN A 306 12.34 16.16 -17.27
C GLN A 306 13.79 16.60 -17.04
N THR A 307 14.61 16.73 -18.10
CA THR A 307 15.96 17.28 -18.00
C THR A 307 15.99 18.70 -17.39
N LYS A 308 14.93 19.50 -17.64
CA LYS A 308 14.80 20.82 -17.00
C LYS A 308 14.44 20.70 -15.52
N MET A 309 13.58 19.70 -15.16
CA MET A 309 13.24 19.42 -13.76
C MET A 309 14.45 18.96 -12.95
N LEU A 310 15.40 18.21 -13.54
CA LEU A 310 16.62 17.80 -12.83
C LEU A 310 17.42 18.99 -12.29
N LYS A 311 17.40 20.13 -12.99
CA LYS A 311 18.03 21.37 -12.51
C LYS A 311 17.36 21.91 -11.25
N LEU A 312 16.06 21.74 -11.12
CA LEU A 312 15.35 22.09 -9.88
C LEU A 312 15.70 21.12 -8.76
N TYR A 313 15.78 19.82 -9.07
CA TYR A 313 16.22 18.84 -8.06
C TYR A 313 17.62 19.18 -7.54
N ASP A 314 18.57 19.50 -8.43
CA ASP A 314 19.90 19.95 -8.03
C ASP A 314 19.87 21.25 -7.20
N ALA A 315 19.02 22.22 -7.57
CA ALA A 315 18.89 23.50 -6.86
C ALA A 315 18.29 23.34 -5.45
N TYR A 316 17.39 22.37 -5.27
CA TYR A 316 16.82 22.02 -3.97
C TYR A 316 17.65 21.00 -3.18
N GLY A 317 18.77 20.50 -3.73
CA GLY A 317 19.63 19.52 -3.10
C GLY A 317 19.00 18.13 -2.97
N LEU A 318 18.00 17.81 -3.82
CA LEU A 318 17.30 16.52 -3.78
C LEU A 318 18.17 15.40 -4.35
N VAL A 319 18.02 14.21 -3.77
CA VAL A 319 18.68 13.00 -4.27
C VAL A 319 17.78 12.31 -5.29
N TYR A 320 18.35 11.94 -6.44
CA TYR A 320 17.59 11.28 -7.50
C TYR A 320 18.46 10.35 -8.35
N ALA A 321 17.86 9.42 -9.10
CA ALA A 321 18.54 8.44 -9.92
C ALA A 321 19.15 9.06 -11.19
N LYS A 322 20.40 9.51 -11.11
CA LYS A 322 21.11 10.20 -12.21
C LYS A 322 21.52 9.25 -13.36
N HIS A 323 21.64 7.95 -13.09
CA HIS A 323 22.05 6.96 -14.07
C HIS A 323 21.05 6.75 -15.20
N MET A 324 19.78 7.06 -14.97
CA MET A 324 18.71 6.96 -15.98
C MET A 324 19.02 7.74 -17.27
N TRP A 325 19.77 8.86 -17.18
CA TRP A 325 20.06 9.76 -18.28
C TRP A 325 21.44 9.52 -18.92
N LYS A 326 22.29 8.69 -18.31
CA LYS A 326 23.64 8.41 -18.81
C LYS A 326 23.68 7.40 -19.97
N ARG A 327 22.57 6.71 -20.24
CA ARG A 327 22.54 5.50 -21.08
C ARG A 327 22.36 5.76 -22.57
N ASP A 328 21.92 6.93 -22.98
CA ASP A 328 21.80 7.30 -24.39
C ASP A 328 23.14 7.62 -25.08
N LYS A 329 24.29 7.48 -24.36
CA LYS A 329 25.62 7.81 -24.89
C LYS A 329 26.45 6.60 -25.37
N LYS A 330 25.85 5.41 -25.42
CA LYS A 330 26.48 4.23 -26.03
C LYS A 330 25.65 3.78 -27.22
N LYS A 331 25.86 4.43 -28.36
CA LYS A 331 25.73 3.85 -29.69
C LYS A 331 27.10 3.83 -30.32
#